data_fdf02e8c4e4c051fa3068c3ec236c527
#
_entry.id   fdf02e8c4e4c051fa3068c3ec236c527
#
_cell.length_a   1.000
_cell.length_b   1.000
_cell.length_c   1.000
_cell.angle_alpha   90.00
_cell.angle_beta   90.00
_cell.angle_gamma   90.00
#
_symmetry.space_group_name_H-M   'P 1'
#
loop_
_entity.id
_entity.type
_entity.pdbx_description
1 polymer ?
#
loop_
_entity_poly.entity_id
_entity_poly.type
_entity_poly.pdbx_seq_one_letter_code
_entity_poly.pdbx_strand_id
1 'polypeptide(L)'
;MDKNKNKKLLAVASGRSIDLDSVKDEVFASRMLGEGVAVEPETGVFFSPADGVIENISDTKHAYSIKTKDGLELLVHIGIDTVELGGEGFTPCVKKGDQVKAGDIIARADIDFINKKGYSTVTPIIVTNWDTLDSYDLFCGDVVGGETPIIGYR
;
A
#
# COMPACT_ATOMS: atom_id res chain seq x y z
N MET A 1 19.33 3.92 21.83
CA MET A 1 18.60 3.79 20.56
C MET A 1 18.57 5.14 19.86
N ASP A 2 18.96 5.15 18.62
CA ASP A 2 19.07 6.38 17.85
C ASP A 2 17.69 6.81 17.31
N LYS A 3 17.18 7.94 17.81
CA LYS A 3 15.90 8.51 17.37
C LYS A 3 15.96 9.05 15.95
N ASN A 4 17.17 9.25 15.39
CA ASN A 4 17.37 9.78 14.05
C ASN A 4 17.58 8.67 13.02
N LYS A 5 17.45 7.41 13.41
CA LYS A 5 17.63 6.29 12.51
C LYS A 5 16.54 6.32 11.43
N ASN A 6 16.95 6.30 10.17
CA ASN A 6 16.04 6.22 9.04
C ASN A 6 15.29 4.90 9.05
N LYS A 7 13.98 4.98 8.89
CA LYS A 7 13.08 3.84 8.77
C LYS A 7 12.57 3.77 7.35
N LYS A 8 12.08 2.60 6.96
CA LYS A 8 11.66 2.35 5.58
C LYS A 8 10.35 1.59 5.53
N LEU A 9 9.52 1.95 4.55
CA LEU A 9 8.37 1.16 4.14
C LEU A 9 8.73 0.44 2.84
N LEU A 10 8.41 -0.84 2.76
CA LEU A 10 8.75 -1.67 1.61
C LEU A 10 7.64 -1.69 0.58
N ALA A 11 7.98 -1.99 -0.67
CA ALA A 11 7.02 -2.11 -1.75
C ALA A 11 5.96 -3.15 -1.41
N VAL A 12 4.70 -2.81 -1.68
CA VAL A 12 3.56 -3.70 -1.38
C VAL A 12 3.34 -4.72 -2.49
N ALA A 13 3.97 -4.57 -3.64
CA ALA A 13 3.90 -5.51 -4.75
C ALA A 13 5.14 -5.34 -5.61
N SER A 14 5.48 -6.38 -6.38
CA SER A 14 6.51 -6.28 -7.40
C SER A 14 5.97 -5.54 -8.61
N GLY A 15 6.79 -4.67 -9.19
CA GLY A 15 6.43 -3.87 -10.35
C GLY A 15 7.18 -2.56 -10.36
N ARG A 16 6.46 -1.45 -10.43
CA ARG A 16 7.08 -0.12 -10.50
C ARG A 16 6.37 0.84 -9.56
N SER A 17 7.13 1.51 -8.71
CA SER A 17 6.58 2.59 -7.88
C SER A 17 6.56 3.89 -8.69
N ILE A 18 5.48 4.64 -8.53
CA ILE A 18 5.23 5.90 -9.24
C ILE A 18 4.75 6.96 -8.25
N ASP A 19 4.92 8.22 -8.64
CA ASP A 19 4.43 9.35 -7.86
C ASP A 19 2.90 9.35 -7.83
N LEU A 20 2.31 9.79 -6.72
CA LEU A 20 0.86 9.92 -6.60
C LEU A 20 0.26 10.87 -7.64
N ASP A 21 1.01 11.85 -8.11
CA ASP A 21 0.55 12.75 -9.18
C ASP A 21 0.21 12.00 -10.47
N SER A 22 0.82 10.82 -10.67
CA SER A 22 0.57 9.99 -11.85
C SER A 22 -0.67 9.11 -11.72
N VAL A 23 -1.28 9.06 -10.54
CA VAL A 23 -2.48 8.25 -10.31
C VAL A 23 -3.70 8.98 -10.85
N LYS A 24 -4.49 8.30 -11.67
CA LYS A 24 -5.69 8.88 -12.29
C LYS A 24 -6.89 8.83 -11.33
N ASP A 25 -6.71 9.40 -10.17
CA ASP A 25 -7.75 9.53 -9.14
C ASP A 25 -7.42 10.76 -8.30
N GLU A 26 -8.31 11.73 -8.30
CA GLU A 26 -8.14 13.03 -7.64
C GLU A 26 -7.88 12.86 -6.13
N VAL A 27 -8.57 11.92 -5.49
CA VAL A 27 -8.46 11.71 -4.04
C VAL A 27 -7.03 11.32 -3.66
N PHE A 28 -6.38 10.48 -4.45
CA PHE A 28 -5.00 10.08 -4.21
C PHE A 28 -4.01 11.11 -4.74
N ALA A 29 -4.21 11.58 -5.97
CA ALA A 29 -3.28 12.52 -6.61
C ALA A 29 -3.20 13.85 -5.87
N SER A 30 -4.29 14.33 -5.29
CA SER A 30 -4.34 15.56 -4.51
C SER A 30 -3.73 15.44 -3.12
N ARG A 31 -3.39 14.24 -2.70
CA ARG A 31 -2.89 13.91 -1.35
C ARG A 31 -3.89 14.19 -0.25
N MET A 32 -5.17 14.19 -0.59
CA MET A 32 -6.25 14.43 0.36
C MET A 32 -6.28 13.39 1.49
N LEU A 33 -5.92 12.13 1.19
CA LEU A 33 -5.88 11.05 2.19
C LEU A 33 -4.54 10.99 2.94
N GLY A 34 -3.49 11.56 2.39
CA GLY A 34 -2.15 11.54 2.97
C GLY A 34 -1.07 11.50 1.90
N GLU A 35 0.15 11.36 2.35
CA GLU A 35 1.33 11.31 1.48
C GLU A 35 1.74 9.86 1.21
N GLY A 36 2.31 9.61 0.05
CA GLY A 36 2.79 8.27 -0.28
C GLY A 36 3.21 8.13 -1.73
N VAL A 37 3.21 6.89 -2.18
CA VAL A 37 3.50 6.52 -3.57
C VAL A 37 2.46 5.50 -4.02
N ALA A 38 2.46 5.17 -5.30
CA ALA A 38 1.66 4.07 -5.82
C ALA A 38 2.57 3.06 -6.50
N VAL A 39 2.11 1.80 -6.55
CA VAL A 39 2.83 0.75 -7.28
C VAL A 39 1.95 0.27 -8.43
N GLU A 40 2.57 0.17 -9.61
CA GLU A 40 1.98 -0.52 -10.75
C GLU A 40 2.37 -2.00 -10.62
N PRO A 41 1.46 -2.89 -10.17
CA PRO A 41 1.84 -4.26 -9.87
C PRO A 41 1.98 -5.11 -11.14
N GLU A 42 3.00 -5.96 -11.18
CA GLU A 42 3.20 -6.96 -12.24
C GLU A 42 2.55 -8.28 -11.87
N THR A 43 2.36 -8.53 -10.57
CA THR A 43 1.77 -9.77 -10.07
C THR A 43 0.66 -9.43 -9.08
N GLY A 44 -0.21 -10.38 -8.82
CA GLY A 44 -1.33 -10.23 -7.90
C GLY A 44 -1.02 -10.56 -6.45
N VAL A 45 0.24 -10.51 -6.03
CA VAL A 45 0.64 -10.78 -4.65
C VAL A 45 1.01 -9.47 -3.96
N PHE A 46 0.38 -9.21 -2.80
CA PHE A 46 0.57 -7.97 -2.04
C PHE A 46 1.14 -8.26 -0.67
N PHE A 47 2.09 -7.42 -0.25
CA PHE A 47 2.91 -7.61 0.95
C PHE A 47 2.71 -6.46 1.93
N SER A 48 2.85 -6.76 3.22
CA SER A 48 2.88 -5.71 4.23
C SER A 48 4.15 -4.88 4.09
N PRO A 49 4.04 -3.54 4.06
CA PRO A 49 5.21 -2.67 3.91
C PRO A 49 6.03 -2.52 5.19
N ALA A 50 5.50 -2.97 6.33
CA ALA A 50 6.14 -2.78 7.64
C ALA A 50 5.61 -3.79 8.65
N ASP A 51 6.33 -3.90 9.78
CA ASP A 51 5.82 -4.60 10.95
C ASP A 51 4.66 -3.80 11.53
N GLY A 52 3.58 -4.46 11.87
CA GLY A 52 2.42 -3.78 12.44
C GLY A 52 1.24 -4.69 12.66
N VAL A 53 0.05 -4.08 12.72
CA VAL A 53 -1.22 -4.76 12.95
C VAL A 53 -2.20 -4.36 11.85
N ILE A 54 -2.95 -5.33 11.34
CA ILE A 54 -4.04 -5.07 10.40
C ILE A 54 -5.19 -4.45 11.19
N GLU A 55 -5.40 -3.15 11.04
CA GLU A 55 -6.46 -2.45 11.76
C GLU A 55 -7.82 -2.63 11.14
N ASN A 56 -7.87 -2.73 9.82
CA ASN A 56 -9.11 -2.92 9.10
C ASN A 56 -8.86 -3.47 7.71
N ILE A 57 -9.86 -4.19 7.20
CA ILE A 57 -9.94 -4.62 5.80
C ILE A 57 -11.33 -4.22 5.34
N SER A 58 -11.43 -3.53 4.20
CA SER A 58 -12.72 -3.13 3.66
C SER A 58 -13.60 -4.35 3.36
N ASP A 59 -14.91 -4.20 3.45
CA ASP A 59 -15.85 -5.28 3.11
C ASP A 59 -15.66 -5.76 1.68
N THR A 60 -15.23 -4.87 0.80
CA THR A 60 -14.93 -5.17 -0.60
C THR A 60 -13.50 -5.67 -0.82
N LYS A 61 -12.73 -5.90 0.25
CA LYS A 61 -11.45 -6.64 0.27
C LYS A 61 -10.31 -6.01 -0.54
N HIS A 62 -10.46 -4.76 -0.97
CA HIS A 62 -9.45 -4.07 -1.77
C HIS A 62 -8.59 -3.08 -0.98
N ALA A 63 -9.01 -2.71 0.23
CA ALA A 63 -8.32 -1.70 1.04
C ALA A 63 -7.94 -2.25 2.40
N TYR A 64 -6.69 -2.04 2.80
CA TYR A 64 -6.09 -2.57 4.02
C TYR A 64 -5.50 -1.41 4.82
N SER A 65 -5.96 -1.26 6.07
CA SER A 65 -5.40 -0.28 7.01
C SER A 65 -4.44 -0.99 7.94
N ILE A 66 -3.21 -0.49 8.02
CA ILE A 66 -2.15 -1.09 8.83
C ILE A 66 -1.61 -0.03 9.77
N LYS A 67 -1.55 -0.36 11.06
CA LYS A 67 -0.84 0.48 12.02
C LYS A 67 0.52 -0.12 12.27
N THR A 68 1.57 0.62 11.95
CA THR A 68 2.93 0.13 12.13
C THR A 68 3.32 0.11 13.60
N LYS A 69 4.35 -0.67 13.92
CA LYS A 69 4.87 -0.80 15.27
C LYS A 69 5.30 0.54 15.85
N ASP A 70 5.76 1.46 15.01
CA ASP A 70 6.21 2.80 15.42
C ASP A 70 5.13 3.88 15.26
N GLY A 71 3.89 3.50 15.00
CA GLY A 71 2.74 4.40 15.07
C GLY A 71 2.28 5.03 13.77
N LEU A 72 2.85 4.66 12.62
CA LEU A 72 2.33 5.15 11.35
C LEU A 72 1.00 4.46 11.01
N GLU A 73 0.11 5.22 10.42
CA GLU A 73 -1.16 4.71 9.90
C GLU A 73 -1.08 4.66 8.39
N LEU A 74 -1.16 3.43 7.85
CA LEU A 74 -0.99 3.17 6.42
C LEU A 74 -2.29 2.70 5.81
N LEU A 75 -2.53 3.15 4.57
CA LEU A 75 -3.61 2.62 3.73
C LEU A 75 -2.97 2.01 2.49
N VAL A 76 -3.23 0.73 2.26
CA VAL A 76 -2.88 0.03 1.02
C VAL A 76 -4.17 -0.18 0.26
N HIS A 77 -4.32 0.49 -0.88
CA HIS A 77 -5.55 0.47 -1.67
C HIS A 77 -5.30 -0.23 -3.01
N ILE A 78 -5.74 -1.47 -3.12
CA ILE A 78 -5.46 -2.29 -4.30
C ILE A 78 -6.38 -1.88 -5.45
N GLY A 79 -5.79 -1.20 -6.43
CA GLY A 79 -6.49 -0.70 -7.60
C GLY A 79 -7.21 0.63 -7.38
N ILE A 80 -7.76 1.17 -8.44
CA ILE A 80 -8.51 2.42 -8.43
C ILE A 80 -9.96 2.10 -8.78
N ASP A 81 -10.89 2.61 -7.98
CA ASP A 81 -12.34 2.37 -8.10
C ASP A 81 -12.73 0.88 -7.98
N THR A 82 -11.84 0.06 -7.48
CA THR A 82 -12.03 -1.39 -7.34
C THR A 82 -13.07 -1.76 -6.27
N VAL A 83 -13.53 -0.82 -5.48
CA VAL A 83 -14.69 -0.98 -4.61
C VAL A 83 -15.92 -1.46 -5.40
N GLU A 84 -16.03 -1.05 -6.65
CA GLU A 84 -17.15 -1.40 -7.54
C GLU A 84 -17.19 -2.90 -7.88
N LEU A 85 -16.08 -3.63 -7.65
CA LEU A 85 -16.03 -5.07 -7.90
C LEU A 85 -16.70 -5.89 -6.79
N GLY A 86 -17.07 -5.26 -5.68
CA GLY A 86 -17.79 -5.94 -4.59
C GLY A 86 -17.02 -7.08 -3.93
N GLY A 87 -15.71 -7.06 -4.02
CA GLY A 87 -14.86 -8.10 -3.45
C GLY A 87 -14.43 -9.18 -4.43
N GLU A 88 -15.00 -9.22 -5.63
CA GLU A 88 -14.58 -10.18 -6.65
C GLU A 88 -13.14 -9.91 -7.10
N GLY A 89 -12.35 -10.96 -7.18
CA GLY A 89 -10.96 -10.87 -7.60
C GLY A 89 -9.98 -10.59 -6.46
N PHE A 90 -10.46 -10.42 -5.24
CA PHE A 90 -9.61 -10.16 -4.06
C PHE A 90 -9.70 -11.30 -3.06
N THR A 91 -8.53 -11.73 -2.56
CA THR A 91 -8.43 -12.78 -1.55
C THR A 91 -7.55 -12.29 -0.41
N PRO A 92 -8.12 -11.82 0.71
CA PRO A 92 -7.31 -11.48 1.88
C PRO A 92 -6.59 -12.70 2.41
N CYS A 93 -5.32 -12.53 2.78
CA CYS A 93 -4.50 -13.56 3.40
C CYS A 93 -4.31 -13.32 4.90
N VAL A 94 -4.90 -12.25 5.42
CA VAL A 94 -4.86 -11.86 6.82
C VAL A 94 -6.26 -11.42 7.24
N LYS A 95 -6.43 -11.22 8.54
CA LYS A 95 -7.68 -10.76 9.15
C LYS A 95 -7.42 -9.52 9.98
N LYS A 96 -8.48 -8.76 10.23
CA LYS A 96 -8.44 -7.64 11.17
C LYS A 96 -7.91 -8.12 12.52
N GLY A 97 -6.94 -7.40 13.05
CA GLY A 97 -6.27 -7.72 14.32
C GLY A 97 -5.02 -8.56 14.18
N ASP A 98 -4.73 -9.11 13.01
CA ASP A 98 -3.52 -9.92 12.81
C ASP A 98 -2.27 -9.05 12.90
N GLN A 99 -1.24 -9.60 13.55
CA GLN A 99 0.08 -9.01 13.52
C GLN A 99 0.80 -9.46 12.25
N VAL A 100 1.46 -8.53 11.59
CA VAL A 100 2.21 -8.80 10.35
C VAL A 100 3.63 -8.27 10.49
N LYS A 101 4.53 -8.86 9.73
CA LYS A 101 5.90 -8.39 9.56
C LYS A 101 6.08 -7.85 8.16
N ALA A 102 7.00 -6.91 8.00
CA ALA A 102 7.38 -6.42 6.68
C ALA A 102 7.69 -7.59 5.75
N GLY A 103 7.07 -7.62 4.59
CA GLY A 103 7.22 -8.70 3.62
C GLY A 103 6.24 -9.86 3.76
N ASP A 104 5.41 -9.89 4.79
CA ASP A 104 4.34 -10.89 4.88
C ASP A 104 3.31 -10.65 3.79
N ILE A 105 2.79 -11.74 3.22
CA ILE A 105 1.72 -11.64 2.22
C ILE A 105 0.42 -11.27 2.94
N ILE A 106 -0.21 -10.19 2.52
CA ILE A 106 -1.47 -9.74 3.11
C ILE A 106 -2.68 -10.00 2.21
N ALA A 107 -2.47 -10.09 0.90
CA ALA A 107 -3.57 -10.28 -0.03
C ALA A 107 -3.09 -10.82 -1.37
N ARG A 108 -4.05 -11.41 -2.10
CA ARG A 108 -3.88 -11.75 -3.50
C ARG A 108 -5.01 -11.09 -4.28
N ALA A 109 -4.71 -10.67 -5.50
CA ALA A 109 -5.70 -10.08 -6.40
C ALA A 109 -5.51 -10.66 -7.79
N ASP A 110 -6.63 -10.88 -8.47
CA ASP A 110 -6.63 -11.34 -9.85
C ASP A 110 -6.47 -10.14 -10.78
N ILE A 111 -5.23 -9.85 -11.15
CA ILE A 111 -4.88 -8.68 -11.97
C ILE A 111 -5.59 -8.71 -13.31
N ASP A 112 -5.62 -9.87 -13.97
CA ASP A 112 -6.27 -10.00 -15.27
C ASP A 112 -7.78 -9.73 -15.18
N PHE A 113 -8.42 -10.24 -14.13
CA PHE A 113 -9.84 -10.02 -13.90
C PHE A 113 -10.14 -8.53 -13.71
N ILE A 114 -9.35 -7.84 -12.87
CA ILE A 114 -9.52 -6.42 -12.61
C ILE A 114 -9.37 -5.61 -13.90
N ASN A 115 -8.33 -5.92 -14.69
CA ASN A 115 -8.11 -5.26 -15.98
C ASN A 115 -9.25 -5.51 -16.97
N LYS A 116 -9.75 -6.75 -17.04
CA LYS A 116 -10.88 -7.10 -17.93
C LYS A 116 -12.15 -6.34 -17.57
N LYS A 117 -12.35 -6.04 -16.30
CA LYS A 117 -13.50 -5.26 -15.83
C LYS A 117 -13.32 -3.75 -16.08
N GLY A 118 -12.17 -3.33 -16.59
CA GLY A 118 -11.90 -1.94 -16.94
C GLY A 118 -11.35 -1.09 -15.79
N TYR A 119 -10.90 -1.72 -14.71
CA TYR A 119 -10.33 -0.98 -13.57
C TYR A 119 -8.81 -1.02 -13.58
N SER A 120 -8.20 0.04 -13.05
CA SER A 120 -6.76 0.13 -12.88
C SER A 120 -6.31 -0.72 -11.70
N THR A 121 -5.18 -1.41 -11.85
CA THR A 121 -4.56 -2.17 -10.76
C THR A 121 -3.54 -1.35 -9.96
N VAL A 122 -3.30 -0.11 -10.36
CA VAL A 122 -2.41 0.79 -9.62
C VAL A 122 -2.81 0.82 -8.14
N THR A 123 -1.84 0.62 -7.26
CA THR A 123 -2.07 0.43 -5.83
C THR A 123 -1.38 1.53 -5.03
N PRO A 124 -2.12 2.55 -4.59
CA PRO A 124 -1.57 3.57 -3.68
C PRO A 124 -1.23 3.01 -2.31
N ILE A 125 -0.12 3.48 -1.76
CA ILE A 125 0.29 3.27 -0.37
C ILE A 125 0.38 4.64 0.27
N ILE A 126 -0.52 4.90 1.22
CA ILE A 126 -0.69 6.22 1.82
C ILE A 126 -0.33 6.17 3.30
N VAL A 127 0.48 7.13 3.73
CA VAL A 127 0.71 7.41 5.15
C VAL A 127 -0.30 8.47 5.54
N THR A 128 -1.36 8.09 6.24
CA THR A 128 -2.46 9.03 6.54
C THR A 128 -2.07 10.03 7.62
N ASN A 129 -1.18 9.66 8.52
CA ASN A 129 -0.65 10.57 9.56
C ASN A 129 0.77 11.05 9.25
N TRP A 130 1.06 11.32 7.98
CA TRP A 130 2.39 11.75 7.51
C TRP A 130 2.89 13.03 8.20
N ASP A 131 1.99 13.88 8.66
CA ASP A 131 2.33 15.13 9.35
C ASP A 131 2.99 14.92 10.72
N THR A 132 2.99 13.67 11.22
CA THR A 132 3.71 13.30 12.45
C THR A 132 5.19 13.00 12.19
N LEU A 133 5.60 12.91 10.91
CA LEU A 133 6.98 12.59 10.54
C LEU A 133 7.84 13.85 10.53
N ASP A 134 9.08 13.72 10.97
CA ASP A 134 10.08 14.80 10.89
C ASP A 134 10.51 15.01 9.43
N SER A 135 10.68 13.91 8.71
CA SER A 135 11.05 13.93 7.29
C SER A 135 10.66 12.63 6.61
N TYR A 136 10.52 12.67 5.29
CA TYR A 136 10.28 11.49 4.49
C TYR A 136 10.85 11.66 3.08
N ASP A 137 11.22 10.54 2.45
CA ASP A 137 11.67 10.46 1.06
C ASP A 137 10.82 9.44 0.33
N LEU A 138 10.45 9.75 -0.90
CA LEU A 138 9.65 8.88 -1.77
C LEU A 138 10.55 8.33 -2.87
N PHE A 139 10.50 7.02 -3.10
CA PHE A 139 11.35 6.36 -4.09
C PHE A 139 10.50 5.75 -5.19
N CYS A 140 10.75 6.19 -6.42
CA CYS A 140 10.06 5.68 -7.62
C CYS A 140 11.02 4.86 -8.46
N GLY A 141 10.48 3.90 -9.21
CA GLY A 141 11.24 3.02 -10.10
C GLY A 141 10.85 1.56 -9.91
N ASP A 142 11.66 0.67 -10.46
CA ASP A 142 11.41 -0.77 -10.38
C ASP A 142 11.55 -1.26 -8.94
N VAL A 143 10.61 -2.09 -8.49
CA VAL A 143 10.56 -2.57 -7.12
C VAL A 143 10.24 -4.06 -7.07
N VAL A 144 10.76 -4.71 -6.03
CA VAL A 144 10.43 -6.08 -5.66
C VAL A 144 9.57 -6.04 -4.40
N GLY A 145 8.38 -6.59 -4.48
CA GLY A 145 7.43 -6.58 -3.36
C GLY A 145 8.01 -7.23 -2.11
N GLY A 146 7.81 -6.58 -0.97
CA GLY A 146 8.31 -7.04 0.31
C GLY A 146 9.81 -6.84 0.52
N GLU A 147 10.53 -6.23 -0.44
CA GLU A 147 11.99 -6.09 -0.36
C GLU A 147 12.48 -4.67 -0.62
N THR A 148 11.99 -4.02 -1.68
CA THR A 148 12.49 -2.71 -2.10
C THR A 148 11.84 -1.59 -1.30
N PRO A 149 12.63 -0.69 -0.67
CA PRO A 149 12.06 0.49 -0.01
C PRO A 149 11.37 1.42 -1.00
N ILE A 150 10.20 1.92 -0.62
CA ILE A 150 9.44 2.90 -1.42
C ILE A 150 9.26 4.21 -0.68
N ILE A 151 9.30 4.20 0.65
CA ILE A 151 9.25 5.40 1.49
C ILE A 151 10.30 5.25 2.58
N GLY A 152 11.17 6.27 2.68
CA GLY A 152 12.06 6.41 3.83
C GLY A 152 11.54 7.51 4.73
N TYR A 153 11.66 7.36 6.03
CA TYR A 153 11.10 8.35 6.96
C TYR A 153 11.83 8.38 8.31
N ARG A 154 11.58 9.45 9.01
CA ARG A 154 12.01 9.63 10.40
C ARG A 154 10.86 10.10 11.26
#